data_46a3b8ed1c84082d516395e633dca2fd
#
_entry.id   46a3b8ed1c84082d516395e633dca2fd
#
_cell.length_a   1.000
_cell.length_b   1.000
_cell.length_c   1.000
_cell.angle_alpha   90.00
_cell.angle_beta   90.00
_cell.angle_gamma   90.00
#
_symmetry.space_group_name_H-M   'P 1'
#
loop_
_entity.id
_entity.type
_entity.pdbx_description
1 polymer ?
#
loop_
_entity_poly.entity_id
_entity_poly.type
_entity_poly.pdbx_seq_one_letter_code
_entity_poly.pdbx_strand_id
1 'polypeptide(L)'
;MQLASATAVEVAGGPVIDMKYGRKDAVAPEDCVDEGNLPAGNKPFPDADNAQDHLRNVFYRMGFGDEGIVALSGAHTLGRAFKDRSGEGAESTKFTSGDHVARGDGKAGYGRKGGSSWTEKWLKFDNSYYATVPDEASDPELLKLGTDKSLFDDEGFLPFAQKYRDSEEAFFEDYKKAHKQLAELGVEWEVEGGISI
;
A
#
# COMPACT_ATOMS: atom_id res chain seq x y z
N MET A 1 -15.24 4.32 -6.32
CA MET A 1 -13.78 4.18 -6.19
C MET A 1 -13.40 3.02 -5.29
N GLN A 2 -13.93 2.92 -4.07
CA GLN A 2 -13.50 1.87 -3.11
C GLN A 2 -13.71 0.42 -3.63
N LEU A 3 -14.87 0.13 -4.26
CA LEU A 3 -15.09 -1.17 -4.90
C LEU A 3 -14.04 -1.49 -5.97
N ALA A 4 -13.64 -0.50 -6.77
CA ALA A 4 -12.60 -0.71 -7.80
C ALA A 4 -11.25 -1.05 -7.18
N SER A 5 -10.91 -0.43 -6.03
CA SER A 5 -9.69 -0.74 -5.28
C SER A 5 -9.71 -2.19 -4.75
N ALA A 6 -10.80 -2.60 -4.10
CA ALA A 6 -10.97 -3.96 -3.60
C ALA A 6 -10.91 -5.00 -4.74
N THR A 7 -11.61 -4.74 -5.85
CA THR A 7 -11.58 -5.61 -7.03
C THR A 7 -10.20 -5.69 -7.66
N ALA A 8 -9.44 -4.58 -7.68
CA ALA A 8 -8.07 -4.59 -8.22
C ALA A 8 -7.14 -5.50 -7.41
N VAL A 9 -7.25 -5.48 -6.08
CA VAL A 9 -6.50 -6.38 -5.19
C VAL A 9 -6.85 -7.84 -5.49
N GLU A 10 -8.14 -8.17 -5.56
CA GLU A 10 -8.61 -9.53 -5.85
C GLU A 10 -8.15 -10.01 -7.24
N VAL A 11 -8.31 -9.19 -8.28
CA VAL A 11 -7.88 -9.54 -9.66
C VAL A 11 -6.37 -9.74 -9.75
N ALA A 12 -5.59 -9.02 -8.92
CA ALA A 12 -4.14 -9.19 -8.83
C ALA A 12 -3.71 -10.44 -8.03
N GLY A 13 -4.65 -11.20 -7.46
CA GLY A 13 -4.38 -12.42 -6.70
C GLY A 13 -4.38 -12.24 -5.18
N GLY A 14 -4.76 -11.06 -4.70
CA GLY A 14 -4.89 -10.76 -3.27
C GLY A 14 -6.22 -11.22 -2.66
N PRO A 15 -6.47 -10.89 -1.39
CA PRO A 15 -7.67 -11.32 -0.69
C PRO A 15 -8.94 -10.60 -1.17
N VAL A 16 -10.07 -11.26 -1.03
CA VAL A 16 -11.38 -10.61 -1.14
C VAL A 16 -11.57 -9.67 0.04
N ILE A 17 -11.93 -8.43 -0.24
CA ILE A 17 -12.16 -7.40 0.76
C ILE A 17 -13.67 -7.13 0.85
N ASP A 18 -14.24 -7.41 2.01
CA ASP A 18 -15.64 -7.16 2.27
C ASP A 18 -15.94 -5.66 2.23
N MET A 19 -16.73 -5.23 1.26
CA MET A 19 -17.08 -3.83 1.09
C MET A 19 -18.51 -3.56 1.58
N LYS A 20 -18.69 -2.36 2.16
CA LYS A 20 -20.01 -1.82 2.45
C LYS A 20 -20.42 -0.78 1.40
N TYR A 21 -21.72 -0.70 1.17
CA TYR A 21 -22.34 0.17 0.16
C TYR A 21 -23.27 1.18 0.82
N GLY A 22 -23.71 2.18 0.05
CA GLY A 22 -24.60 3.21 0.54
C GLY A 22 -23.89 4.35 1.25
N ARG A 23 -22.72 4.76 0.74
CA ARG A 23 -22.02 5.99 1.17
C ARG A 23 -22.78 7.20 0.70
N LYS A 24 -22.89 8.22 1.55
CA LYS A 24 -23.30 9.54 1.09
C LYS A 24 -22.16 10.14 0.25
N ASP A 25 -22.53 10.77 -0.86
CA ASP A 25 -21.58 11.48 -1.69
C ASP A 25 -21.19 12.83 -1.05
N ALA A 26 -19.94 13.24 -1.25
CA ALA A 26 -19.53 14.60 -0.96
C ALA A 26 -20.32 15.58 -1.86
N VAL A 27 -20.84 16.64 -1.27
CA VAL A 27 -21.64 17.65 -1.98
C VAL A 27 -20.88 18.96 -2.17
N ALA A 28 -19.77 19.15 -1.44
CA ALA A 28 -18.95 20.34 -1.49
C ALA A 28 -17.45 20.00 -1.30
N PRO A 29 -16.52 20.87 -1.74
CA PRO A 29 -15.09 20.67 -1.54
C PRO A 29 -14.70 20.54 -0.05
N GLU A 30 -15.44 21.19 0.83
CA GLU A 30 -15.24 21.21 2.28
C GLU A 30 -15.49 19.85 2.93
N ASP A 31 -16.20 18.95 2.25
CA ASP A 31 -16.42 17.57 2.70
C ASP A 31 -15.17 16.69 2.48
N CYS A 32 -14.16 17.21 1.77
CA CYS A 32 -12.89 16.53 1.55
C CYS A 32 -11.90 16.86 2.67
N VAL A 33 -11.03 15.90 3.00
CA VAL A 33 -9.94 16.15 3.96
C VAL A 33 -8.92 17.15 3.40
N ASP A 34 -8.31 17.93 4.29
CA ASP A 34 -7.23 18.83 3.94
C ASP A 34 -6.03 18.09 3.35
N GLU A 35 -5.31 18.76 2.43
CA GLU A 35 -4.05 18.25 1.90
C GLU A 35 -2.98 18.12 3.00
N GLY A 36 -1.96 17.28 2.77
CA GLY A 36 -0.82 17.11 3.67
C GLY A 36 -0.98 16.04 4.73
N ASN A 37 -2.11 15.34 4.77
CA ASN A 37 -2.36 14.25 5.72
C ASN A 37 -1.92 12.85 5.23
N LEU A 38 -1.30 12.77 4.04
CA LEU A 38 -0.80 11.52 3.49
C LEU A 38 0.64 11.24 3.96
N PRO A 39 1.04 9.96 4.10
CA PRO A 39 2.40 9.63 4.48
C PRO A 39 3.40 10.00 3.38
N ALA A 40 4.52 10.61 3.77
CA ALA A 40 5.68 10.77 2.91
C ALA A 40 6.49 9.47 2.88
N GLY A 41 7.11 9.15 1.73
CA GLY A 41 7.93 7.94 1.60
C GLY A 41 9.34 8.07 2.17
N ASN A 42 9.91 9.27 2.07
CA ASN A 42 11.27 9.60 2.48
C ASN A 42 11.35 10.94 3.22
N LYS A 43 12.48 11.18 3.88
CA LYS A 43 12.79 12.50 4.49
C LYS A 43 12.81 13.61 3.40
N PRO A 44 12.47 14.85 3.78
CA PRO A 44 12.04 15.29 5.11
C PRO A 44 10.58 14.91 5.41
N PHE A 45 10.31 14.44 6.64
CA PHE A 45 8.95 14.22 7.10
C PHE A 45 8.38 15.51 7.71
N PRO A 46 7.10 15.85 7.46
CA PRO A 46 6.54 17.12 7.92
C PRO A 46 6.29 17.18 9.42
N ASP A 47 6.24 16.05 10.10
CA ASP A 47 5.73 15.88 11.48
C ASP A 47 6.64 15.02 12.36
N ALA A 48 7.79 14.53 11.86
CA ALA A 48 8.70 13.67 12.61
C ALA A 48 10.14 13.72 12.08
N ASP A 49 11.10 13.32 12.93
CA ASP A 49 12.51 13.24 12.56
C ASP A 49 12.90 11.93 11.88
N ASN A 50 12.06 10.91 12.00
CA ASN A 50 12.28 9.56 11.48
C ASN A 50 11.00 8.98 10.86
N ALA A 51 11.17 7.90 10.09
CA ALA A 51 10.08 7.26 9.36
C ALA A 51 9.06 6.57 10.27
N GLN A 52 9.52 5.97 11.35
CA GLN A 52 8.69 5.23 12.30
C GLN A 52 7.67 6.14 12.98
N ASP A 53 8.16 7.25 13.53
CA ASP A 53 7.30 8.24 14.18
C ASP A 53 6.36 8.90 13.20
N HIS A 54 6.84 9.20 11.98
CA HIS A 54 5.99 9.73 10.91
C HIS A 54 4.83 8.77 10.58
N LEU A 55 5.11 7.48 10.35
CA LEU A 55 4.08 6.49 10.08
C LEU A 55 3.08 6.40 11.25
N ARG A 56 3.55 6.38 12.50
CA ARG A 56 2.67 6.37 13.68
C ARG A 56 1.82 7.63 13.77
N ASN A 57 2.39 8.81 13.56
CA ASN A 57 1.63 10.07 13.56
C ASN A 57 0.51 10.08 12.54
N VAL A 58 0.79 9.60 11.33
CA VAL A 58 -0.21 9.54 10.26
C VAL A 58 -1.29 8.50 10.57
N PHE A 59 -0.91 7.27 10.90
CA PHE A 59 -1.85 6.14 10.97
C PHE A 59 -2.55 6.00 12.32
N TYR A 60 -1.91 6.35 13.43
CA TYR A 60 -2.56 6.34 14.75
C TYR A 60 -3.72 7.33 14.82
N ARG A 61 -3.57 8.50 14.18
CA ARG A 61 -4.66 9.47 14.02
C ARG A 61 -5.89 8.85 13.35
N MET A 62 -5.68 7.89 12.47
CA MET A 62 -6.73 7.17 11.74
C MET A 62 -7.23 5.92 12.49
N GLY A 63 -6.74 5.66 13.70
CA GLY A 63 -7.15 4.52 14.52
C GLY A 63 -6.48 3.19 14.17
N PHE A 64 -5.35 3.23 13.43
CA PHE A 64 -4.52 2.04 13.19
C PHE A 64 -3.46 1.89 14.28
N GLY A 65 -3.09 0.65 14.61
CA GLY A 65 -1.88 0.32 15.35
C GLY A 65 -0.75 -0.12 14.42
N ASP A 66 0.37 -0.54 15.00
CA ASP A 66 1.57 -0.99 14.26
C ASP A 66 1.26 -2.14 13.28
N GLU A 67 0.43 -3.10 13.67
CA GLU A 67 -0.02 -4.19 12.77
C GLU A 67 -0.70 -3.63 11.51
N GLY A 68 -1.61 -2.68 11.68
CA GLY A 68 -2.32 -2.05 10.55
C GLY A 68 -1.41 -1.23 9.65
N ILE A 69 -0.42 -0.52 10.22
CA ILE A 69 0.60 0.22 9.46
C ILE A 69 1.39 -0.75 8.57
N VAL A 70 1.91 -1.82 9.16
CA VAL A 70 2.72 -2.79 8.43
C VAL A 70 1.88 -3.49 7.37
N ALA A 71 0.65 -3.91 7.68
CA ALA A 71 -0.25 -4.56 6.73
C ALA A 71 -0.57 -3.65 5.53
N LEU A 72 -0.92 -2.38 5.76
CA LEU A 72 -1.23 -1.43 4.69
C LEU A 72 -0.01 -1.08 3.83
N SER A 73 1.19 -1.03 4.41
CA SER A 73 2.43 -0.83 3.66
C SER A 73 2.67 -1.94 2.64
N GLY A 74 2.16 -3.15 2.89
CA GLY A 74 2.19 -4.27 1.95
C GLY A 74 1.46 -4.02 0.63
N ALA A 75 0.63 -2.96 0.53
CA ALA A 75 0.07 -2.52 -0.75
C ALA A 75 1.15 -2.18 -1.80
N HIS A 76 2.38 -1.88 -1.37
CA HIS A 76 3.52 -1.66 -2.24
C HIS A 76 3.95 -2.90 -3.05
N THR A 77 3.44 -4.09 -2.74
CA THR A 77 3.57 -5.25 -3.64
C THR A 77 2.95 -5.00 -5.01
N LEU A 78 1.96 -4.10 -5.10
CA LEU A 78 1.19 -3.80 -6.29
C LEU A 78 1.48 -2.38 -6.79
N GLY A 79 1.84 -2.24 -8.07
CA GLY A 79 1.98 -0.94 -8.71
C GLY A 79 3.39 -0.37 -8.70
N ARG A 80 3.48 0.94 -8.96
CA ARG A 80 4.73 1.65 -9.21
C ARG A 80 4.64 3.11 -8.76
N ALA A 81 5.76 3.65 -8.30
CA ALA A 81 5.94 5.09 -8.14
C ALA A 81 6.45 5.70 -9.44
N PHE A 82 5.90 6.84 -9.82
CA PHE A 82 6.35 7.63 -10.95
C PHE A 82 7.00 8.92 -10.46
N LYS A 83 8.24 9.15 -10.87
CA LYS A 83 9.05 10.27 -10.41
C LYS A 83 8.40 11.65 -10.69
N ASP A 84 7.69 11.77 -11.80
CA ASP A 84 6.96 12.98 -12.19
C ASP A 84 5.70 13.25 -11.34
N ARG A 85 5.32 12.33 -10.46
CA ARG A 85 4.17 12.44 -9.55
C ARG A 85 4.56 12.44 -8.08
N SER A 86 5.34 11.45 -7.67
CA SER A 86 5.72 11.25 -6.28
C SER A 86 7.08 11.87 -5.92
N GLY A 87 7.91 12.23 -6.91
CA GLY A 87 9.31 12.57 -6.70
C GLY A 87 10.23 11.36 -6.48
N GLU A 88 9.67 10.17 -6.31
CA GLU A 88 10.38 8.96 -5.91
C GLU A 88 10.66 8.03 -7.09
N GLY A 89 11.75 7.27 -6.99
CA GLY A 89 12.15 6.26 -7.95
C GLY A 89 12.84 6.82 -9.20
N ALA A 90 13.00 5.98 -10.20
CA ALA A 90 13.55 6.29 -11.51
C ALA A 90 12.44 6.54 -12.54
N GLU A 91 12.79 7.11 -13.68
CA GLU A 91 11.86 7.28 -14.79
C GLU A 91 11.43 5.92 -15.39
N SER A 92 12.34 4.94 -15.36
CA SER A 92 12.09 3.56 -15.80
C SER A 92 13.13 2.64 -15.19
N THR A 93 12.75 1.37 -15.01
CA THR A 93 13.62 0.26 -14.61
C THR A 93 13.46 -0.90 -15.57
N LYS A 94 14.30 -1.91 -15.50
CA LYS A 94 14.15 -3.14 -16.30
C LYS A 94 12.80 -3.85 -16.06
N PHE A 95 12.22 -3.69 -14.86
CA PHE A 95 10.92 -4.26 -14.51
C PHE A 95 9.73 -3.46 -15.05
N THR A 96 9.95 -2.22 -15.47
CA THR A 96 8.90 -1.28 -15.86
C THR A 96 9.03 -0.76 -17.29
N SER A 97 10.02 -1.25 -18.05
CA SER A 97 10.27 -0.90 -19.45
C SER A 97 9.17 -1.35 -20.43
N GLY A 98 8.31 -2.29 -20.01
CA GLY A 98 7.16 -2.77 -20.79
C GLY A 98 7.31 -4.19 -21.33
N ASP A 99 8.50 -4.76 -21.30
CA ASP A 99 8.78 -6.13 -21.77
C ASP A 99 8.84 -7.14 -20.60
N HIS A 100 8.90 -6.65 -19.39
CA HIS A 100 8.95 -7.46 -18.18
C HIS A 100 7.60 -8.11 -17.87
N VAL A 101 7.64 -9.37 -17.40
CA VAL A 101 6.47 -10.11 -16.93
C VAL A 101 6.08 -9.66 -15.55
N ALA A 102 5.24 -8.64 -15.46
CA ALA A 102 4.83 -8.02 -14.20
C ALA A 102 3.63 -8.72 -13.53
N ARG A 103 2.90 -9.58 -14.27
CA ARG A 103 1.67 -10.24 -13.81
C ARG A 103 1.92 -11.63 -13.25
N GLY A 104 1.07 -12.03 -12.30
CA GLY A 104 1.10 -13.39 -11.73
C GLY A 104 0.77 -14.51 -12.72
N ASP A 105 0.02 -14.20 -13.81
CA ASP A 105 -0.36 -15.13 -14.86
C ASP A 105 0.68 -15.29 -15.99
N GLY A 106 1.87 -14.72 -15.81
CA GLY A 106 2.97 -14.83 -16.76
C GLY A 106 2.87 -13.90 -17.98
N LYS A 107 1.91 -12.96 -18.00
CA LYS A 107 1.78 -11.96 -19.07
C LYS A 107 2.53 -10.67 -18.70
N ALA A 108 2.89 -9.91 -19.72
CA ALA A 108 3.45 -8.58 -19.53
C ALA A 108 2.45 -7.63 -18.85
N GLY A 109 2.97 -6.59 -18.20
CA GLY A 109 2.16 -5.50 -17.68
C GLY A 109 1.53 -4.66 -18.78
N TYR A 110 0.49 -3.89 -18.41
CA TYR A 110 -0.23 -3.00 -19.30
C TYR A 110 -0.09 -1.54 -18.88
N GLY A 111 -0.43 -0.63 -19.78
CA GLY A 111 -0.54 0.79 -19.56
C GLY A 111 0.76 1.56 -19.77
N ARG A 112 0.90 2.69 -19.07
CA ARG A 112 2.06 3.57 -19.18
C ARG A 112 3.34 2.83 -18.76
N LYS A 113 4.37 2.87 -19.59
CA LYS A 113 5.71 2.38 -19.24
C LYS A 113 6.39 3.33 -18.26
N GLY A 114 7.37 2.82 -17.53
CA GLY A 114 8.22 3.61 -16.63
C GLY A 114 7.80 3.56 -15.17
N GLY A 115 8.45 4.41 -14.38
CA GLY A 115 8.37 4.39 -12.92
C GLY A 115 9.27 3.31 -12.30
N SER A 116 9.17 3.17 -10.99
CA SER A 116 9.87 2.12 -10.22
C SER A 116 8.88 1.33 -9.40
N SER A 117 9.00 0.01 -9.41
CA SER A 117 8.21 -0.91 -8.59
C SER A 117 9.02 -1.39 -7.39
N TRP A 118 8.32 -1.77 -6.31
CA TRP A 118 8.94 -2.37 -5.12
C TRP A 118 9.22 -3.86 -5.31
N THR A 119 8.48 -4.50 -6.22
CA THR A 119 8.58 -5.93 -6.53
C THR A 119 8.75 -6.15 -8.02
N GLU A 120 9.28 -7.29 -8.41
CA GLU A 120 9.44 -7.66 -9.82
C GLU A 120 8.08 -7.84 -10.51
N LYS A 121 7.13 -8.52 -9.82
CA LYS A 121 5.78 -8.79 -10.34
C LYS A 121 4.77 -7.77 -9.81
N TRP A 122 4.97 -6.53 -10.13
CA TRP A 122 4.20 -5.39 -9.61
C TRP A 122 2.71 -5.33 -10.03
N LEU A 123 2.20 -6.32 -10.75
CA LEU A 123 0.77 -6.57 -11.01
C LEU A 123 0.28 -7.88 -10.37
N LYS A 124 1.04 -8.43 -9.42
CA LYS A 124 0.64 -9.53 -8.56
C LYS A 124 0.56 -9.02 -7.11
N PHE A 125 -0.57 -9.25 -6.47
CA PHE A 125 -0.72 -8.99 -5.05
C PHE A 125 -0.30 -10.23 -4.28
N ASP A 126 0.85 -10.17 -3.59
CA ASP A 126 1.41 -11.23 -2.78
C ASP A 126 2.29 -10.65 -1.66
N ASN A 127 2.95 -11.48 -0.88
CA ASN A 127 3.82 -11.05 0.20
C ASN A 127 5.28 -10.78 -0.21
N SER A 128 5.60 -10.77 -1.50
CA SER A 128 6.98 -10.58 -2.00
C SER A 128 7.62 -9.25 -1.59
N TYR A 129 6.81 -8.22 -1.32
CA TYR A 129 7.25 -6.95 -0.78
C TYR A 129 8.06 -7.13 0.52
N TYR A 130 7.56 -7.94 1.46
CA TYR A 130 8.23 -8.18 2.75
C TYR A 130 9.49 -9.03 2.64
N ALA A 131 9.65 -9.78 1.57
CA ALA A 131 10.90 -10.48 1.27
C ALA A 131 11.91 -9.56 0.59
N THR A 132 11.45 -8.70 -0.32
CA THR A 132 12.30 -7.82 -1.13
C THR A 132 12.91 -6.67 -0.32
N VAL A 133 12.12 -6.04 0.57
CA VAL A 133 12.57 -4.83 1.30
C VAL A 133 13.79 -5.09 2.18
N PRO A 134 13.82 -6.13 3.05
CA PRO A 134 14.96 -6.39 3.92
C PRO A 134 16.15 -7.05 3.21
N ASP A 135 15.96 -7.60 2.01
CA ASP A 135 17.00 -8.30 1.28
C ASP A 135 17.99 -7.32 0.62
N GLU A 136 19.20 -7.24 1.15
CA GLU A 136 20.27 -6.41 0.59
C GLU A 136 20.75 -6.90 -0.79
N ALA A 137 20.55 -8.18 -1.11
CA ALA A 137 20.88 -8.77 -2.40
C ALA A 137 19.77 -8.58 -3.45
N SER A 138 18.60 -8.05 -3.06
CA SER A 138 17.53 -7.74 -4.00
C SER A 138 17.99 -6.73 -5.06
N ASP A 139 17.35 -6.79 -6.22
CA ASP A 139 17.74 -5.97 -7.36
C ASP A 139 17.73 -4.46 -7.01
N PRO A 140 18.82 -3.72 -7.29
CA PRO A 140 18.96 -2.31 -6.93
C PRO A 140 17.99 -1.39 -7.71
N GLU A 141 17.37 -1.87 -8.78
CA GLU A 141 16.33 -1.11 -9.49
C GLU A 141 14.95 -1.22 -8.83
N LEU A 142 14.77 -2.09 -7.83
CA LEU A 142 13.55 -2.14 -7.02
C LEU A 142 13.53 -1.01 -5.99
N LEU A 143 12.40 -0.35 -5.89
CA LEU A 143 12.22 0.79 -5.00
C LEU A 143 12.18 0.36 -3.54
N LYS A 144 12.90 1.07 -2.68
CA LYS A 144 12.86 0.91 -1.23
C LYS A 144 12.87 2.30 -0.60
N LEU A 145 11.72 2.74 -0.12
CA LEU A 145 11.58 4.02 0.57
C LEU A 145 12.11 3.93 2.01
N GLY A 146 12.38 5.07 2.62
CA GLY A 146 12.75 5.12 4.03
C GLY A 146 11.66 4.54 4.94
N THR A 147 10.41 4.77 4.61
CA THR A 147 9.26 4.18 5.30
C THR A 147 9.16 2.66 5.12
N ASP A 148 9.51 2.11 3.94
CA ASP A 148 9.55 0.66 3.74
C ASP A 148 10.62 0.01 4.63
N LYS A 149 11.83 0.58 4.67
CA LYS A 149 12.94 0.06 5.50
C LYS A 149 12.61 0.11 6.98
N SER A 150 11.92 1.16 7.42
CA SER A 150 11.55 1.32 8.82
C SER A 150 10.70 0.19 9.38
N LEU A 151 9.98 -0.56 8.54
CA LEU A 151 9.20 -1.72 8.95
C LEU A 151 10.06 -2.87 9.49
N PHE A 152 11.32 -2.91 9.09
CA PHE A 152 12.29 -3.94 9.51
C PHE A 152 13.32 -3.43 10.52
N ASP A 153 13.43 -2.10 10.68
CA ASP A 153 14.36 -1.45 11.60
C ASP A 153 13.71 -1.15 12.97
N ASP A 154 12.39 -1.02 13.03
CA ASP A 154 11.65 -0.67 14.26
C ASP A 154 11.16 -1.91 14.99
N GLU A 155 11.42 -1.99 16.30
CA GLU A 155 11.06 -3.15 17.16
C GLU A 155 9.55 -3.39 17.23
N GLY A 156 8.70 -2.37 17.07
CA GLY A 156 7.25 -2.48 17.07
C GLY A 156 6.68 -2.98 15.75
N PHE A 157 7.30 -2.62 14.62
CA PHE A 157 6.87 -3.03 13.29
C PHE A 157 7.43 -4.41 12.89
N LEU A 158 8.66 -4.70 13.29
CA LEU A 158 9.41 -5.90 12.86
C LEU A 158 8.64 -7.22 13.04
N PRO A 159 7.96 -7.49 14.17
CA PRO A 159 7.23 -8.74 14.34
C PRO A 159 6.16 -8.98 13.28
N PHE A 160 5.45 -7.92 12.88
CA PHE A 160 4.42 -7.99 11.85
C PHE A 160 5.03 -8.14 10.45
N ALA A 161 6.10 -7.39 10.15
CA ALA A 161 6.81 -7.51 8.88
C ALA A 161 7.38 -8.94 8.67
N GLN A 162 7.93 -9.54 9.72
CA GLN A 162 8.39 -10.94 9.68
C GLN A 162 7.24 -11.92 9.52
N LYS A 163 6.13 -11.75 10.27
CA LYS A 163 4.92 -12.55 10.15
C LYS A 163 4.41 -12.59 8.70
N TYR A 164 4.36 -11.44 8.05
CA TYR A 164 3.87 -11.33 6.67
C TYR A 164 4.86 -11.84 5.64
N ARG A 165 6.17 -11.67 5.88
CA ARG A 165 7.20 -12.30 5.05
C ARG A 165 7.08 -13.82 5.06
N ASP A 166 6.82 -14.39 6.23
CA ASP A 166 6.83 -15.83 6.44
C ASP A 166 5.47 -16.50 6.07
N SER A 167 4.37 -15.71 5.99
CA SER A 167 3.04 -16.21 5.65
C SER A 167 2.23 -15.20 4.83
N GLU A 168 2.02 -15.52 3.55
CA GLU A 168 1.12 -14.76 2.66
C GLU A 168 -0.32 -14.77 3.19
N GLU A 169 -0.78 -15.91 3.74
CA GLU A 169 -2.12 -16.01 4.32
C GLU A 169 -2.31 -15.05 5.50
N ALA A 170 -1.32 -14.96 6.39
CA ALA A 170 -1.36 -14.03 7.51
C ALA A 170 -1.37 -12.57 7.03
N PHE A 171 -0.58 -12.25 5.99
CA PHE A 171 -0.62 -10.95 5.35
C PHE A 171 -2.01 -10.63 4.80
N PHE A 172 -2.60 -11.54 4.04
CA PHE A 172 -3.92 -11.35 3.43
C PHE A 172 -5.01 -11.14 4.47
N GLU A 173 -5.00 -11.92 5.56
CA GLU A 173 -5.98 -11.81 6.63
C GLU A 173 -5.94 -10.45 7.33
N ASP A 174 -4.76 -9.89 7.58
CA ASP A 174 -4.63 -8.61 8.25
C ASP A 174 -4.76 -7.44 7.27
N TYR A 175 -4.27 -7.59 6.04
CA TYR A 175 -4.44 -6.59 4.99
C TYR A 175 -5.92 -6.32 4.68
N LYS A 176 -6.74 -7.36 4.51
CA LYS A 176 -8.16 -7.17 4.20
C LYS A 176 -8.92 -6.40 5.28
N LYS A 177 -8.57 -6.63 6.57
CA LYS A 177 -9.14 -5.90 7.71
C LYS A 177 -8.70 -4.43 7.69
N ALA A 178 -7.40 -4.19 7.52
CA ALA A 178 -6.82 -2.86 7.49
C ALA A 178 -7.31 -2.05 6.27
N HIS A 179 -7.38 -2.66 5.09
CA HIS A 179 -7.91 -2.03 3.88
C HIS A 179 -9.40 -1.65 4.06
N LYS A 180 -10.22 -2.56 4.61
CA LYS A 180 -11.62 -2.26 4.91
C LYS A 180 -11.76 -1.09 5.87
N GLN A 181 -11.02 -1.12 6.99
CA GLN A 181 -11.00 -0.03 7.95
C GLN A 181 -10.62 1.30 7.29
N LEU A 182 -9.53 1.32 6.51
CA LEU A 182 -9.09 2.52 5.78
C LEU A 182 -10.17 3.02 4.81
N ALA A 183 -10.80 2.11 4.09
CA ALA A 183 -11.83 2.44 3.12
C ALA A 183 -13.11 3.01 3.78
N GLU A 184 -13.36 2.71 5.04
CA GLU A 184 -14.55 3.14 5.79
C GLU A 184 -14.29 4.37 6.69
N LEU A 185 -13.07 4.92 6.73
CA LEU A 185 -12.76 6.12 7.51
C LEU A 185 -13.51 7.34 6.98
N GLY A 186 -14.11 8.11 7.90
CA GLY A 186 -14.82 9.35 7.60
C GLY A 186 -16.10 9.17 6.76
N VAL A 187 -16.58 7.92 6.62
CA VAL A 187 -17.77 7.63 5.82
C VAL A 187 -19.03 7.95 6.61
N GLU A 188 -19.94 8.70 5.98
CA GLU A 188 -21.36 8.74 6.35
C GLU A 188 -22.14 7.78 5.46
N TRP A 189 -23.07 7.03 6.08
CA TRP A 189 -23.88 6.03 5.40
C TRP A 189 -25.32 6.54 5.20
N GLU A 190 -25.92 6.26 4.05
CA GLU A 190 -27.36 6.50 3.81
C GLU A 190 -28.23 5.68 4.74
N VAL A 191 -27.79 4.45 5.04
CA VAL A 191 -28.40 3.55 6.02
C VAL A 191 -27.37 3.28 7.10
N GLU A 192 -27.73 3.39 8.35
CA GLU A 192 -26.84 3.18 9.50
C GLU A 192 -26.06 1.87 9.37
N GLY A 193 -24.73 1.96 9.47
CA GLY A 193 -23.81 0.83 9.36
C GLY A 193 -23.51 0.37 7.93
N GLY A 194 -24.11 0.99 6.90
CA GLY A 194 -23.94 0.61 5.50
C GLY A 194 -24.66 -0.68 5.12
N ILE A 195 -24.65 -1.02 3.84
CA ILE A 195 -25.28 -2.21 3.28
C ILE A 195 -24.19 -3.22 2.92
N SER A 196 -24.30 -4.44 3.44
CA SER A 196 -23.47 -5.60 3.03
C SER A 196 -24.23 -6.42 1.98
N ILE A 197 -23.54 -6.92 0.97
CA ILE A 197 -24.11 -7.74 -0.11
C ILE A 197 -23.48 -9.13 -0.05
#